data_7f5b2ff0150a8c4b00e8ed6110aba90f
#
_entry.id   7f5b2ff0150a8c4b00e8ed6110aba90f
#
_cell.length_a   1.000
_cell.length_b   1.000
_cell.length_c   1.000
_cell.angle_alpha   90.00
_cell.angle_beta   90.00
_cell.angle_gamma   90.00
#
_symmetry.space_group_name_H-M   'P 1'
#
loop_
_entity.id
_entity.type
_entity.pdbx_description
1 polymer ?
#
loop_
_entity_poly.entity_id
_entity_poly.type
_entity_poly.pdbx_seq_one_letter_code
_entity_poly.pdbx_strand_id
1 'polypeptide(L)'
;MLVGIDHVVLNCKDIEKMADWYEKILGLEREVFGADNRIALKFGNQKINLRPIGAKNWITGTKEVEGTADICFITEERLSVVIACLNKKGVNIILGPVSRTGSLGSMTSIYCRDPEGSLLEIASYNEN
;
A
#
# COMPACT_ATOMS: atom_id res chain seq x y z
N MET A 1 24.59 8.67 -5.04
CA MET A 1 23.87 7.55 -5.65
C MET A 1 22.54 7.37 -4.93
N LEU A 2 21.69 6.43 -5.35
CA LEU A 2 20.35 6.26 -4.79
C LEU A 2 20.42 5.75 -3.35
N VAL A 3 19.58 6.29 -2.46
CA VAL A 3 19.58 5.92 -1.03
C VAL A 3 18.25 5.32 -0.56
N GLY A 4 17.20 5.40 -1.37
CA GLY A 4 15.90 4.83 -0.98
C GLY A 4 14.82 5.18 -1.98
N ILE A 5 13.61 4.68 -1.69
CA ILE A 5 12.39 5.03 -2.40
C ILE A 5 11.70 6.13 -1.58
N ASP A 6 11.33 7.24 -2.23
CA ASP A 6 10.59 8.32 -1.59
C ASP A 6 9.08 8.06 -1.64
N HIS A 7 8.58 7.80 -2.83
CA HIS A 7 7.16 7.50 -3.04
C HIS A 7 6.98 6.65 -4.29
N VAL A 8 5.81 6.04 -4.37
CA VAL A 8 5.33 5.35 -5.58
C VAL A 8 3.99 5.95 -5.98
N VAL A 9 3.58 5.72 -7.21
CA VAL A 9 2.29 6.21 -7.74
C VAL A 9 1.44 5.02 -8.12
N LEU A 10 0.19 5.00 -7.64
CA LEU A 10 -0.83 4.05 -8.07
C LEU A 10 -1.80 4.73 -9.01
N ASN A 11 -2.02 4.13 -10.17
CA ASN A 11 -3.09 4.56 -11.08
C ASN A 11 -4.41 3.97 -10.59
N CYS A 12 -5.42 4.80 -10.43
CA CYS A 12 -6.67 4.43 -9.79
C CYS A 12 -7.87 4.81 -10.64
N LYS A 13 -8.88 3.97 -10.67
CA LYS A 13 -10.18 4.28 -11.26
C LYS A 13 -10.99 5.18 -10.33
N ASP A 14 -10.98 4.87 -9.03
CA ASP A 14 -11.78 5.57 -8.02
C ASP A 14 -10.88 6.03 -6.87
N ILE A 15 -10.40 7.27 -6.97
CA ILE A 15 -9.48 7.87 -6.00
C ILE A 15 -10.08 7.90 -4.59
N GLU A 16 -11.35 8.30 -4.45
CA GLU A 16 -11.97 8.43 -3.14
C GLU A 16 -12.15 7.07 -2.46
N LYS A 17 -12.58 6.07 -3.21
CA LYS A 17 -12.72 4.72 -2.68
C LYS A 17 -11.37 4.15 -2.23
N MET A 18 -10.33 4.37 -3.03
CA MET A 18 -8.98 3.92 -2.71
C MET A 18 -8.44 4.64 -1.46
N ALA A 19 -8.55 5.96 -1.42
CA ALA A 19 -8.08 6.74 -0.28
C ALA A 19 -8.80 6.34 1.01
N ASP A 20 -10.13 6.21 0.96
CA ASP A 20 -10.92 5.77 2.10
C ASP A 20 -10.47 4.42 2.64
N TRP A 21 -10.25 3.46 1.74
CA TRP A 21 -9.84 2.12 2.13
C TRP A 21 -8.49 2.12 2.83
N TYR A 22 -7.48 2.78 2.23
CA TYR A 22 -6.15 2.83 2.83
C TYR A 22 -6.15 3.55 4.18
N GLU A 23 -6.96 4.59 4.34
CA GLU A 23 -7.11 5.28 5.62
C GLU A 23 -7.76 4.37 6.68
N LYS A 24 -8.90 3.79 6.34
CA LYS A 24 -9.72 3.01 7.29
C LYS A 24 -9.13 1.65 7.60
N ILE A 25 -8.56 0.99 6.60
CA ILE A 25 -8.08 -0.39 6.75
C ILE A 25 -6.63 -0.42 7.21
N LEU A 26 -5.76 0.34 6.56
CA LEU A 26 -4.32 0.30 6.83
C LEU A 26 -3.84 1.45 7.71
N GLY A 27 -4.70 2.40 8.02
CA GLY A 27 -4.35 3.52 8.89
C GLY A 27 -3.38 4.53 8.28
N LEU A 28 -3.29 4.59 6.95
CA LEU A 28 -2.46 5.59 6.27
C LEU A 28 -3.12 6.95 6.38
N GLU A 29 -2.32 8.01 6.29
CA GLU A 29 -2.79 9.38 6.45
C GLU A 29 -2.94 10.05 5.08
N ARG A 30 -4.18 10.50 4.80
CA ARG A 30 -4.47 11.22 3.56
C ARG A 30 -3.86 12.62 3.60
N GLU A 31 -3.23 13.02 2.52
CA GLU A 31 -2.69 14.36 2.32
C GLU A 31 -3.08 14.87 0.93
N VAL A 32 -3.55 16.11 0.87
CA VAL A 32 -3.77 16.80 -0.40
C VAL A 32 -2.59 17.73 -0.65
N PHE A 33 -1.99 17.66 -1.81
CA PHE A 33 -0.77 18.42 -2.11
C PHE A 33 -0.73 18.93 -3.54
N GLY A 34 0.10 19.95 -3.73
CA GLY A 34 0.34 20.55 -5.04
C GLY A 34 -0.81 21.40 -5.57
N ALA A 35 -0.55 22.07 -6.69
CA ALA A 35 -1.50 22.99 -7.30
C ALA A 35 -2.74 22.29 -7.86
N ASP A 36 -2.62 21.00 -8.21
CA ASP A 36 -3.70 20.21 -8.80
C ASP A 36 -4.47 19.40 -7.74
N ASN A 37 -4.26 19.68 -6.46
CA ASN A 37 -4.92 18.97 -5.35
C ASN A 37 -4.77 17.45 -5.46
N ARG A 38 -3.55 16.99 -5.67
CA ARG A 38 -3.24 15.56 -5.74
C ARG A 38 -3.39 14.93 -4.36
N ILE A 39 -3.79 13.66 -4.32
CA ILE A 39 -3.98 12.92 -3.08
C ILE A 39 -2.83 11.96 -2.88
N ALA A 40 -2.24 11.99 -1.69
CA ALA A 40 -1.25 11.04 -1.23
C ALA A 40 -1.73 10.33 0.03
N LEU A 41 -1.16 9.16 0.26
CA LEU A 41 -1.36 8.37 1.47
C LEU A 41 0.00 8.22 2.14
N LYS A 42 0.16 8.82 3.31
CA LYS A 42 1.45 8.88 4.01
C LYS A 42 1.56 7.78 5.06
N PHE A 43 2.75 7.25 5.18
CA PHE A 43 3.13 6.30 6.22
C PHE A 43 4.64 6.39 6.46
N GLY A 44 5.06 6.47 7.71
CA GLY A 44 6.48 6.68 8.02
C GLY A 44 7.03 7.90 7.28
N ASN A 45 8.16 7.72 6.60
CA ASN A 45 8.80 8.77 5.80
C ASN A 45 8.46 8.68 4.32
N GLN A 46 7.48 7.87 3.95
CA GLN A 46 7.15 7.58 2.55
C GLN A 46 5.69 7.89 2.28
N LYS A 47 5.32 7.84 1.02
CA LYS A 47 3.93 8.01 0.62
C LYS A 47 3.62 7.25 -0.66
N ILE A 48 2.34 7.03 -0.87
CA ILE A 48 1.78 6.55 -2.13
C ILE A 48 0.93 7.69 -2.68
N ASN A 49 1.25 8.15 -3.89
CA ASN A 49 0.39 9.10 -4.58
C ASN A 49 -0.69 8.34 -5.34
N LEU A 50 -1.93 8.77 -5.23
CA LEU A 50 -3.05 8.20 -5.98
C LEU A 50 -3.29 9.06 -7.20
N ARG A 51 -3.09 8.49 -8.39
CA ARG A 51 -3.26 9.19 -9.65
C ARG A 51 -4.52 8.71 -10.34
N PRO A 52 -5.49 9.62 -10.64
CA PRO A 52 -6.63 9.22 -11.44
C PRO A 52 -6.18 8.79 -12.83
N ILE A 53 -6.66 7.65 -13.32
CA ILE A 53 -6.38 7.23 -14.69
C ILE A 53 -6.89 8.33 -15.64
N GLY A 54 -6.06 8.72 -16.60
CA GLY A 54 -6.34 9.81 -17.52
C GLY A 54 -5.99 11.20 -17.01
N ALA A 55 -5.36 11.31 -15.83
CA ALA A 55 -4.97 12.61 -15.28
C ALA A 55 -4.09 13.38 -16.26
N LYS A 56 -4.43 14.65 -16.49
CA LYS A 56 -3.67 15.54 -17.35
C LYS A 56 -2.47 16.13 -16.59
N ASN A 57 -1.40 16.44 -17.33
CA ASN A 57 -0.19 17.04 -16.77
C ASN A 57 0.45 16.19 -15.67
N TRP A 58 0.30 14.88 -15.77
CA TRP A 58 0.89 13.95 -14.83
C TRP A 58 1.37 12.70 -15.58
N ILE A 59 2.64 12.70 -15.93
CA ILE A 59 3.29 11.55 -16.59
C ILE A 59 3.31 10.37 -15.62
N THR A 60 3.06 9.18 -16.14
CA THR A 60 3.08 7.95 -15.36
C THR A 60 3.79 6.83 -16.14
N GLY A 61 3.80 5.62 -15.60
CA GLY A 61 4.37 4.47 -16.30
C GLY A 61 3.66 4.17 -17.62
N THR A 62 4.29 3.38 -18.45
CA THR A 62 3.80 3.06 -19.81
C THR A 62 2.40 2.44 -19.79
N LYS A 63 2.08 1.64 -18.78
CA LYS A 63 0.76 1.02 -18.63
C LYS A 63 -0.02 1.76 -17.55
N GLU A 64 -1.03 2.49 -17.97
CA GLU A 64 -1.88 3.28 -17.09
C GLU A 64 -3.13 2.49 -16.73
N VAL A 65 -2.94 1.48 -15.87
CA VAL A 65 -3.99 0.51 -15.50
C VAL A 65 -4.03 0.36 -13.98
N GLU A 66 -5.23 0.28 -13.43
CA GLU A 66 -5.43 -0.01 -12.00
C GLU A 66 -5.05 -1.46 -11.67
N GLY A 67 -4.86 -1.73 -10.38
CA GLY A 67 -4.71 -3.11 -9.87
C GLY A 67 -3.42 -3.80 -10.26
N THR A 68 -2.38 -3.05 -10.63
CA THR A 68 -1.12 -3.63 -11.12
C THR A 68 0.01 -3.57 -10.12
N ALA A 69 -0.19 -2.95 -8.96
CA ALA A 69 0.85 -2.85 -7.95
C ALA A 69 0.98 -4.14 -7.15
N ASP A 70 2.20 -4.35 -6.66
CA ASP A 70 2.56 -5.40 -5.72
C ASP A 70 3.52 -4.74 -4.73
N ILE A 71 3.02 -4.41 -3.55
CA ILE A 71 3.73 -3.59 -2.57
C ILE A 71 3.82 -4.33 -1.25
N CYS A 72 5.02 -4.34 -0.68
CA CYS A 72 5.24 -4.85 0.67
C CYS A 72 5.39 -3.69 1.65
N PHE A 73 4.50 -3.66 2.65
CA PHE A 73 4.61 -2.77 3.80
C PHE A 73 5.25 -3.50 4.96
N ILE A 74 6.08 -2.81 5.72
CA ILE A 74 6.67 -3.33 6.96
C ILE A 74 5.84 -2.81 8.13
N THR A 75 5.51 -3.71 9.05
CA THR A 75 4.86 -3.37 10.31
C THR A 75 5.80 -3.68 11.48
N GLU A 76 5.69 -2.89 12.54
CA GLU A 76 6.34 -3.19 13.82
C GLU A 76 5.42 -3.96 14.75
N GLU A 77 4.13 -4.04 14.41
CA GLU A 77 3.14 -4.82 15.14
C GLU A 77 3.35 -6.32 14.90
N ARG A 78 2.91 -7.14 15.85
CA ARG A 78 2.83 -8.59 15.61
C ARG A 78 1.80 -8.87 14.53
N LEU A 79 2.10 -9.79 13.64
CA LEU A 79 1.17 -10.15 12.56
C LEU A 79 -0.15 -10.68 13.09
N SER A 80 -0.16 -11.36 14.23
CA SER A 80 -1.42 -11.81 14.85
C SER A 80 -2.37 -10.65 15.14
N VAL A 81 -1.83 -9.51 15.56
CA VAL A 81 -2.61 -8.28 15.81
C VAL A 81 -3.13 -7.71 14.49
N VAL A 82 -2.27 -7.65 13.49
CA VAL A 82 -2.63 -7.16 12.15
C VAL A 82 -3.72 -8.03 11.53
N ILE A 83 -3.56 -9.35 11.60
CA ILE A 83 -4.53 -10.31 11.08
C ILE A 83 -5.90 -10.12 11.76
N ALA A 84 -5.91 -10.02 13.08
CA ALA A 84 -7.15 -9.81 13.83
C ALA A 84 -7.84 -8.50 13.43
N CYS A 85 -7.05 -7.44 13.25
CA CYS A 85 -7.55 -6.13 12.81
C CYS A 85 -8.18 -6.21 11.41
N LEU A 86 -7.47 -6.83 10.47
CA LEU A 86 -7.95 -6.96 9.09
C LEU A 86 -9.22 -7.82 9.03
N ASN A 87 -9.25 -8.94 9.75
CA ASN A 87 -10.41 -9.81 9.81
C ASN A 87 -11.63 -9.08 10.38
N LYS A 88 -11.43 -8.29 11.44
CA LYS A 88 -12.49 -7.49 12.05
C LYS A 88 -13.06 -6.47 11.07
N LYS A 89 -12.23 -5.93 10.19
CA LYS A 89 -12.63 -4.95 9.16
C LYS A 89 -13.14 -5.61 7.87
N GLY A 90 -13.26 -6.93 7.84
CA GLY A 90 -13.78 -7.66 6.70
C GLY A 90 -12.83 -7.84 5.54
N VAL A 91 -11.53 -7.65 5.77
CA VAL A 91 -10.52 -7.85 4.73
C VAL A 91 -10.15 -9.32 4.63
N ASN A 92 -10.17 -9.86 3.42
CA ASN A 92 -9.77 -11.23 3.15
C ASN A 92 -8.25 -11.35 3.04
N ILE A 93 -7.65 -12.15 3.92
CA ILE A 93 -6.23 -12.49 3.84
C ILE A 93 -6.11 -13.68 2.89
N ILE A 94 -5.53 -13.43 1.71
CA ILE A 94 -5.48 -14.44 0.64
C ILE A 94 -4.34 -15.43 0.81
N LEU A 95 -3.32 -15.09 1.59
CA LEU A 95 -2.18 -15.96 1.84
C LEU A 95 -1.47 -15.51 3.12
N GLY A 96 -0.99 -16.47 3.88
CA GLY A 96 -0.14 -16.21 5.03
C GLY A 96 -0.80 -16.50 6.37
N PRO A 97 -0.01 -16.45 7.46
CA PRO A 97 1.42 -16.08 7.51
C PRO A 97 2.33 -17.07 6.78
N VAL A 98 3.26 -16.53 6.01
CA VAL A 98 4.27 -17.32 5.28
C VAL A 98 5.64 -16.68 5.44
N SER A 99 6.69 -17.50 5.40
CA SER A 99 8.06 -17.03 5.42
C SER A 99 8.44 -16.43 4.07
N ARG A 100 9.12 -15.29 4.10
CA ARG A 100 9.61 -14.59 2.91
C ARG A 100 10.99 -14.02 3.18
N THR A 101 11.69 -13.64 2.13
CA THR A 101 12.97 -12.95 2.22
C THR A 101 12.79 -11.52 1.76
N GLY A 102 12.94 -10.59 2.69
CA GLY A 102 12.91 -9.16 2.41
C GLY A 102 14.30 -8.61 2.15
N SER A 103 14.39 -7.29 1.97
CA SER A 103 15.68 -6.64 1.72
C SER A 103 16.65 -6.73 2.90
N LEU A 104 16.13 -6.92 4.11
CA LEU A 104 16.93 -7.00 5.34
C LEU A 104 17.04 -8.43 5.89
N GLY A 105 16.56 -9.44 5.16
CA GLY A 105 16.63 -10.84 5.58
C GLY A 105 15.25 -11.48 5.71
N SER A 106 15.18 -12.52 6.56
CA SER A 106 13.93 -13.27 6.77
C SER A 106 12.85 -12.43 7.41
N MET A 107 11.65 -12.56 6.90
CA MET A 107 10.46 -11.92 7.44
C MET A 107 9.28 -12.86 7.32
N THR A 108 8.19 -12.55 8.01
CA THR A 108 6.93 -13.26 7.92
C THR A 108 5.89 -12.33 7.33
N SER A 109 5.09 -12.81 6.39
CA SER A 109 4.20 -11.96 5.60
C SER A 109 2.80 -12.51 5.50
N ILE A 110 1.84 -11.59 5.36
CA ILE A 110 0.47 -11.87 4.96
C ILE A 110 0.14 -11.04 3.73
N TYR A 111 -0.86 -11.47 2.97
CA TYR A 111 -1.24 -10.83 1.71
C TYR A 111 -2.74 -10.54 1.66
N CYS A 112 -3.07 -9.38 1.13
CA CYS A 112 -4.45 -9.00 0.82
C CYS A 112 -4.47 -8.16 -0.44
N ARG A 113 -5.67 -7.73 -0.87
CA ARG A 113 -5.80 -6.86 -2.04
C ARG A 113 -6.50 -5.57 -1.65
N ASP A 114 -6.10 -4.48 -2.29
CA ASP A 114 -6.83 -3.23 -2.18
C ASP A 114 -8.11 -3.27 -3.04
N PRO A 115 -8.98 -2.25 -2.98
CA PRO A 115 -10.25 -2.29 -3.69
C PRO A 115 -10.14 -2.41 -5.21
N GLU A 116 -9.02 -2.06 -5.80
CA GLU A 116 -8.82 -2.14 -7.25
C GLU A 116 -7.96 -3.33 -7.67
N GLY A 117 -7.58 -4.19 -6.72
CA GLY A 117 -6.96 -5.47 -6.99
C GLY A 117 -5.45 -5.53 -6.88
N SER A 118 -4.78 -4.43 -6.52
CA SER A 118 -3.34 -4.49 -6.28
C SER A 118 -3.02 -5.43 -5.11
N LEU A 119 -1.92 -6.14 -5.23
CA LEU A 119 -1.46 -7.05 -4.18
C LEU A 119 -0.71 -6.29 -3.11
N LEU A 120 -1.14 -6.47 -1.87
CA LEU A 120 -0.48 -5.87 -0.73
C LEU A 120 0.06 -6.96 0.17
N GLU A 121 1.34 -6.87 0.47
CA GLU A 121 2.03 -7.72 1.44
C GLU A 121 2.26 -6.89 2.70
N ILE A 122 1.97 -7.46 3.86
CA ILE A 122 2.30 -6.84 5.14
C ILE A 122 3.24 -7.79 5.84
N ALA A 123 4.44 -7.31 6.14
CA ALA A 123 5.54 -8.14 6.64
C ALA A 123 6.10 -7.62 7.94
N SER A 124 6.56 -8.54 8.76
CA SER A 124 7.26 -8.24 10.01
C SER A 124 8.59 -8.99 10.03
N TYR A 125 9.65 -8.28 10.41
CA TYR A 125 10.96 -8.88 10.68
C TYR A 125 11.05 -9.46 12.09
N ASN A 126 10.05 -9.26 12.94
CA ASN A 126 10.10 -9.58 14.37
C ASN A 126 9.24 -10.79 14.77
N GLU A 127 8.84 -11.62 13.80
CA GLU A 127 8.00 -12.80 14.04
C GLU A 127 8.87 -14.04 14.24
N ASN A 128 9.38 -14.18 15.45
CA ASN A 128 10.19 -15.35 15.81
C ASN A 128 9.51 -16.17 16.89
#